data_d972498ba1e93f7915233cc0ea8d89fc
#
_entry.id   d972498ba1e93f7915233cc0ea8d89fc
#
_cell.length_a   1.000
_cell.length_b   1.000
_cell.length_c   1.000
_cell.angle_alpha   90.00
_cell.angle_beta   90.00
_cell.angle_gamma   90.00
#
_symmetry.space_group_name_H-M   'P 1'
#
loop_
_entity.id
_entity.type
_entity.pdbx_description
1 polymer ?
#
loop_
_entity_poly.entity_id
_entity_poly.type
_entity_poly.pdbx_seq_one_letter_code
_entity_poly.pdbx_strand_id
1 'polypeptide(L)'
;MEKYFSILVQCPLFYGIGQEDLKAMMACLGAKFTAVSKGDPVFLEGDPAQQVGVVLSGGVQVVQDDYYGNRSVLSILQPGESFGEAFSCAGLDSMPVSVFAIKDSAVLLLNCRRVLTLCSHTCRFHSLLIQNILKGLAQKNLAFTQKVRYMSQKTTKEKLLAYLFDQAKQQGSAEFVIPCERQALADYLGVERTAMS
;
A
#
# COMPACT_ATOMS: atom_id res chain seq x y z
N MET A 1 21.93 1.58 -1.79
CA MET A 1 21.13 0.40 -2.22
C MET A 1 21.33 -0.79 -1.29
N GLU A 2 22.54 -1.19 -0.98
CA GLU A 2 22.85 -2.39 -0.17
C GLU A 2 22.17 -2.41 1.20
N LYS A 3 22.13 -1.28 1.90
CA LYS A 3 21.52 -1.20 3.23
C LYS A 3 19.98 -1.46 3.24
N TYR A 4 19.30 -1.37 2.09
CA TYR A 4 17.85 -1.61 1.97
C TYR A 4 17.52 -2.96 1.32
N PHE A 5 18.54 -3.77 1.05
CA PHE A 5 18.36 -5.00 0.30
C PHE A 5 17.48 -6.00 1.04
N SER A 6 17.65 -6.11 2.36
CA SER A 6 16.83 -6.98 3.21
C SER A 6 15.33 -6.63 3.15
N ILE A 7 15.00 -5.33 3.09
CA ILE A 7 13.62 -4.85 2.97
C ILE A 7 13.07 -5.15 1.57
N LEU A 8 13.87 -4.91 0.53
CA LEU A 8 13.43 -5.16 -0.86
C LEU A 8 13.12 -6.64 -1.11
N VAL A 9 13.93 -7.56 -0.58
CA VAL A 9 13.70 -9.01 -0.71
C VAL A 9 12.41 -9.45 0.01
N GLN A 10 12.06 -8.78 1.11
CA GLN A 10 10.83 -9.06 1.86
C GLN A 10 9.59 -8.37 1.28
N CYS A 11 9.79 -7.38 0.41
CA CYS A 11 8.69 -6.65 -0.22
C CYS A 11 7.91 -7.57 -1.17
N PRO A 12 6.58 -7.71 -1.01
CA PRO A 12 5.75 -8.54 -1.89
C PRO A 12 5.91 -8.22 -3.37
N LEU A 13 6.21 -6.95 -3.70
CA LEU A 13 6.45 -6.49 -5.06
C LEU A 13 7.62 -7.23 -5.74
N PHE A 14 8.65 -7.58 -4.98
CA PHE A 14 9.86 -8.24 -5.49
C PHE A 14 9.94 -9.73 -5.12
N TYR A 15 8.84 -10.31 -4.66
CA TYR A 15 8.82 -11.71 -4.25
C TYR A 15 9.29 -12.64 -5.38
N GLY A 16 10.21 -13.56 -5.07
CA GLY A 16 10.77 -14.52 -6.01
C GLY A 16 11.82 -13.95 -6.97
N ILE A 17 12.19 -12.67 -6.85
CA ILE A 17 13.26 -12.04 -7.65
C ILE A 17 14.57 -12.14 -6.87
N GLY A 18 15.57 -12.78 -7.49
CA GLY A 18 16.90 -12.96 -6.91
C GLY A 18 17.67 -11.64 -6.75
N GLN A 19 18.66 -11.64 -5.89
CA GLN A 19 19.45 -10.45 -5.53
C GLN A 19 20.12 -9.79 -6.74
N GLU A 20 20.75 -10.57 -7.59
CA GLU A 20 21.44 -10.07 -8.79
C GLU A 20 20.44 -9.53 -9.82
N ASP A 21 19.31 -10.23 -10.01
CA ASP A 21 18.25 -9.78 -10.90
C ASP A 21 17.62 -8.47 -10.39
N LEU A 22 17.48 -8.32 -9.07
CA LEU A 22 16.93 -7.11 -8.45
C LEU A 22 17.85 -5.91 -8.69
N LYS A 23 19.16 -6.07 -8.58
CA LYS A 23 20.14 -5.01 -8.91
C LYS A 23 20.04 -4.59 -10.38
N ALA A 24 20.02 -5.55 -11.29
CA ALA A 24 19.89 -5.29 -12.72
C ALA A 24 18.55 -4.59 -13.06
N MET A 25 17.48 -5.04 -12.41
CA MET A 25 16.14 -4.50 -12.59
C MET A 25 16.03 -3.03 -12.14
N MET A 26 16.68 -2.63 -11.06
CA MET A 26 16.68 -1.24 -10.57
C MET A 26 17.13 -0.27 -11.65
N ALA A 27 18.20 -0.58 -12.37
CA ALA A 27 18.69 0.23 -13.49
C ALA A 27 17.67 0.29 -14.64
N CYS A 28 17.10 -0.86 -15.00
CA CYS A 28 16.13 -0.99 -16.09
C CYS A 28 14.84 -0.18 -15.79
N LEU A 29 14.36 -0.23 -14.56
CA LEU A 29 13.12 0.44 -14.13
C LEU A 29 13.31 1.94 -13.82
N GLY A 30 14.54 2.46 -13.94
CA GLY A 30 14.84 3.85 -13.58
C GLY A 30 14.58 4.13 -12.09
N ALA A 31 14.95 3.17 -11.25
CA ALA A 31 14.76 3.24 -9.81
C ALA A 31 15.49 4.45 -9.20
N LYS A 32 14.77 5.21 -8.37
CA LYS A 32 15.31 6.34 -7.61
C LYS A 32 15.15 6.08 -6.12
N PHE A 33 16.25 6.21 -5.37
CA PHE A 33 16.25 6.16 -3.91
C PHE A 33 16.18 7.60 -3.38
N THR A 34 15.13 7.93 -2.66
CA THR A 34 14.87 9.28 -2.16
C THR A 34 14.75 9.26 -0.65
N ALA A 35 15.51 10.13 0.03
CA ALA A 35 15.32 10.43 1.44
C ALA A 35 14.28 11.56 1.55
N VAL A 36 13.37 11.44 2.50
CA VAL A 36 12.27 12.38 2.73
C VAL A 36 12.18 12.66 4.22
N SER A 37 12.22 13.94 4.62
CA SER A 37 12.11 14.34 6.00
C SER A 37 10.67 14.17 6.51
N LYS A 38 10.51 14.06 7.83
CA LYS A 38 9.19 14.02 8.45
C LYS A 38 8.35 15.22 8.03
N GLY A 39 7.15 14.96 7.53
CA GLY A 39 6.19 15.99 7.08
C GLY A 39 6.33 16.39 5.61
N ASP A 40 7.44 16.04 4.95
CA ASP A 40 7.64 16.37 3.55
C ASP A 40 6.83 15.42 2.64
N PRO A 41 6.39 15.90 1.46
CA PRO A 41 5.68 15.08 0.49
C PRO A 41 6.65 14.16 -0.27
N VAL A 42 6.19 12.93 -0.54
CA VAL A 42 6.74 12.04 -1.56
C VAL A 42 6.04 12.28 -2.89
N PHE A 43 4.71 12.44 -2.85
CA PHE A 43 3.84 12.84 -3.94
C PHE A 43 2.82 13.85 -3.42
N LEU A 44 2.45 14.79 -4.29
CA LEU A 44 1.31 15.67 -4.06
C LEU A 44 0.16 15.29 -4.99
N GLU A 45 -1.06 15.58 -4.55
CA GLU A 45 -2.23 15.54 -5.43
C GLU A 45 -1.98 16.44 -6.66
N GLY A 46 -2.30 15.94 -7.85
CA GLY A 46 -2.00 16.61 -9.11
C GLY A 46 -0.64 16.25 -9.73
N ASP A 47 0.29 15.66 -8.98
CA ASP A 47 1.56 15.17 -9.55
C ASP A 47 1.30 14.08 -10.62
N PRO A 48 2.19 13.92 -11.61
CA PRO A 48 2.03 12.85 -12.60
C PRO A 48 1.98 11.45 -11.97
N ALA A 49 0.92 10.68 -12.23
CA ALA A 49 0.72 9.33 -11.70
C ALA A 49 1.56 8.28 -12.46
N GLN A 50 2.89 8.46 -12.49
CA GLN A 50 3.79 7.62 -13.28
C GLN A 50 4.72 6.74 -12.45
N GLN A 51 4.65 6.83 -11.13
CA GLN A 51 5.61 6.16 -10.25
C GLN A 51 4.91 5.25 -9.24
N VAL A 52 5.55 4.12 -8.99
CA VAL A 52 5.23 3.21 -7.88
C VAL A 52 6.30 3.42 -6.81
N GLY A 53 5.88 3.64 -5.57
CA GLY A 53 6.75 3.80 -4.43
C GLY A 53 6.82 2.54 -3.57
N VAL A 54 7.98 2.32 -2.94
CA VAL A 54 8.17 1.32 -1.87
C VAL A 54 8.83 2.00 -0.68
N VAL A 55 8.28 1.83 0.50
CA VAL A 55 8.89 2.34 1.73
C VAL A 55 10.08 1.47 2.11
N LEU A 56 11.26 2.07 2.23
CA LEU A 56 12.50 1.38 2.57
C LEU A 56 12.85 1.50 4.05
N SER A 57 12.55 2.65 4.64
CA SER A 57 12.68 2.92 6.08
C SER A 57 11.75 4.05 6.46
N GLY A 58 11.48 4.20 7.76
CA GLY A 58 10.56 5.21 8.18
C GLY A 58 9.10 4.76 8.00
N GLY A 59 8.26 5.62 7.44
CA GLY A 59 6.86 5.35 7.14
C GLY A 59 6.24 6.52 6.40
N VAL A 60 5.23 6.25 5.61
CA VAL A 60 4.47 7.27 4.88
C VAL A 60 2.97 7.12 5.13
N GLN A 61 2.23 8.20 4.97
CA GLN A 61 0.77 8.18 4.97
C GLN A 61 0.24 8.67 3.63
N VAL A 62 -0.79 8.00 3.14
CA VAL A 62 -1.57 8.42 1.98
C VAL A 62 -2.76 9.21 2.48
N VAL A 63 -2.92 10.42 1.99
CA VAL A 63 -3.98 11.32 2.42
C VAL A 63 -4.75 11.86 1.22
N GLN A 64 -6.00 12.17 1.46
CA GLN A 64 -6.88 12.87 0.52
C GLN A 64 -7.50 14.06 1.23
N ASP A 65 -7.40 15.22 0.62
CA ASP A 65 -8.05 16.43 1.10
C ASP A 65 -9.41 16.56 0.39
N ASP A 66 -10.47 16.88 1.13
CA ASP A 66 -11.78 17.14 0.56
C ASP A 66 -11.91 18.58 0.05
N TYR A 67 -13.03 18.90 -0.59
CA TYR A 67 -13.31 20.25 -1.11
C TYR A 67 -13.27 21.34 -0.02
N TYR A 68 -13.53 20.97 1.24
CA TYR A 68 -13.51 21.88 2.38
C TYR A 68 -12.13 21.97 3.06
N GLY A 69 -11.13 21.25 2.58
CA GLY A 69 -9.79 21.20 3.15
C GLY A 69 -9.64 20.25 4.33
N ASN A 70 -10.63 19.39 4.61
CA ASN A 70 -10.47 18.35 5.62
C ASN A 70 -9.62 17.22 5.08
N ARG A 71 -8.61 16.84 5.85
CA ARG A 71 -7.67 15.77 5.50
C ARG A 71 -8.13 14.43 6.03
N SER A 72 -8.28 13.46 5.11
CA SER A 72 -8.56 12.06 5.43
C SER A 72 -7.31 11.22 5.22
N VAL A 73 -6.91 10.45 6.23
CA VAL A 73 -5.83 9.47 6.11
C VAL A 73 -6.41 8.18 5.56
N LEU A 74 -6.04 7.83 4.32
CA LEU A 74 -6.51 6.62 3.64
C LEU A 74 -5.74 5.38 4.07
N SER A 75 -4.41 5.51 4.25
CA SER A 75 -3.54 4.43 4.72
C SER A 75 -2.24 4.96 5.30
N ILE A 76 -1.64 4.16 6.18
CA ILE A 76 -0.29 4.35 6.71
C ILE A 76 0.52 3.14 6.29
N LEU A 77 1.68 3.38 5.69
CA LEU A 77 2.53 2.36 5.10
C LEU A 77 3.86 2.26 5.82
N GLN A 78 4.28 1.03 6.09
CA GLN A 78 5.51 0.68 6.79
C GLN A 78 6.59 0.20 5.81
N PRO A 79 7.84 0.02 6.25
CA PRO A 79 8.90 -0.53 5.41
C PRO A 79 8.52 -1.86 4.77
N GLY A 80 8.77 -1.99 3.47
CA GLY A 80 8.40 -3.14 2.64
C GLY A 80 7.05 -3.01 1.93
N GLU A 81 6.23 -2.02 2.28
CA GLU A 81 4.94 -1.80 1.62
C GLU A 81 5.06 -0.87 0.41
N SER A 82 4.20 -1.09 -0.59
CA SER A 82 4.13 -0.31 -1.83
C SER A 82 2.94 0.63 -1.87
N PHE A 83 3.10 1.75 -2.61
CA PHE A 83 2.07 2.76 -2.83
C PHE A 83 2.12 3.33 -4.25
N GLY A 84 1.01 3.93 -4.68
CA GLY A 84 0.91 4.56 -6.00
C GLY A 84 0.65 3.60 -7.16
N GLU A 85 0.79 2.29 -6.96
CA GLU A 85 0.61 1.29 -8.01
C GLU A 85 -0.81 1.29 -8.60
N ALA A 86 -1.83 1.49 -7.78
CA ALA A 86 -3.21 1.50 -8.25
C ALA A 86 -3.46 2.63 -9.26
N PHE A 87 -2.97 3.83 -8.97
CA PHE A 87 -3.14 5.01 -9.82
C PHE A 87 -2.27 4.95 -11.07
N SER A 88 -1.01 4.57 -10.90
CA SER A 88 -0.04 4.48 -12.00
C SER A 88 -0.39 3.34 -12.97
N CYS A 89 -0.84 2.18 -12.47
CA CYS A 89 -1.25 1.05 -13.30
C CYS A 89 -2.62 1.28 -13.96
N ALA A 90 -3.50 2.08 -13.34
CA ALA A 90 -4.76 2.49 -13.95
C ALA A 90 -4.58 3.50 -15.09
N GLY A 91 -3.36 4.03 -15.27
CA GLY A 91 -3.06 4.99 -16.32
C GLY A 91 -3.65 6.38 -16.08
N LEU A 92 -3.83 6.78 -14.82
CA LEU A 92 -4.25 8.13 -14.50
C LEU A 92 -3.16 9.13 -14.90
N ASP A 93 -3.56 10.31 -15.34
CA ASP A 93 -2.64 11.39 -15.70
C ASP A 93 -2.00 12.01 -14.44
N SER A 94 -2.79 12.12 -13.37
CA SER A 94 -2.35 12.73 -12.11
C SER A 94 -2.76 11.92 -10.88
N MET A 95 -2.02 12.09 -9.80
CA MET A 95 -2.30 11.49 -8.50
C MET A 95 -3.54 12.12 -7.87
N PRO A 96 -4.55 11.34 -7.47
CA PRO A 96 -5.75 11.87 -6.80
C PRO A 96 -5.56 11.99 -5.28
N VAL A 97 -4.35 11.76 -4.77
CA VAL A 97 -4.00 11.73 -3.35
C VAL A 97 -2.59 12.27 -3.16
N SER A 98 -2.29 12.74 -1.95
CA SER A 98 -0.93 13.08 -1.53
C SER A 98 -0.33 11.99 -0.65
N VAL A 99 0.99 11.88 -0.67
CA VAL A 99 1.76 10.93 0.18
C VAL A 99 2.80 11.71 0.96
N PHE A 100 2.73 11.69 2.29
CA PHE A 100 3.65 12.41 3.18
C PHE A 100 4.42 11.45 4.09
N ALA A 101 5.66 11.78 4.37
CA ALA A 101 6.47 11.06 5.35
C ALA A 101 5.98 11.36 6.78
N ILE A 102 5.67 10.31 7.57
CA ILE A 102 5.25 10.46 8.99
C ILE A 102 6.44 10.54 9.96
N LYS A 103 7.62 10.18 9.49
CA LYS A 103 8.94 10.28 10.14
C LYS A 103 10.01 10.35 9.05
N ASP A 104 11.26 10.65 9.41
CA ASP A 104 12.35 10.60 8.44
C ASP A 104 12.37 9.23 7.75
N SER A 105 12.22 9.24 6.44
CA SER A 105 11.92 8.07 5.64
C SER A 105 12.85 7.97 4.43
N ALA A 106 13.01 6.76 3.93
CA ALA A 106 13.58 6.52 2.62
C ALA A 106 12.58 5.73 1.78
N VAL A 107 12.43 6.12 0.53
CA VAL A 107 11.54 5.48 -0.43
C VAL A 107 12.29 5.12 -1.71
N LEU A 108 11.87 4.02 -2.31
CA LEU A 108 12.25 3.63 -3.66
C LEU A 108 11.12 4.02 -4.61
N LEU A 109 11.42 4.76 -5.66
CA LEU A 109 10.47 5.15 -6.71
C LEU A 109 10.82 4.43 -8.01
N LEU A 110 9.84 3.78 -8.63
CA LEU A 110 9.96 3.02 -9.88
C LEU A 110 9.05 3.63 -10.93
N ASN A 111 9.53 3.76 -12.17
CA ASN A 111 8.70 4.24 -13.27
C ASN A 111 7.72 3.15 -13.73
N CYS A 112 6.43 3.36 -13.53
CA CYS A 112 5.38 2.39 -13.83
C CYS A 112 5.32 2.04 -15.32
N ARG A 113 5.53 3.00 -16.23
CA ARG A 113 5.57 2.72 -17.68
C ARG A 113 6.66 1.69 -18.01
N ARG A 114 7.84 1.83 -17.39
CA ARG A 114 8.95 0.87 -17.59
C ARG A 114 8.65 -0.49 -16.97
N VAL A 115 7.84 -0.53 -15.91
CA VAL A 115 7.38 -1.79 -15.31
C VAL A 115 6.42 -2.52 -16.23
N LEU A 116 5.47 -1.80 -16.85
CA LEU A 116 4.42 -2.37 -17.69
C LEU A 116 4.87 -2.65 -19.14
N THR A 117 5.90 -1.96 -19.63
CA THR A 117 6.46 -2.21 -20.97
C THR A 117 7.47 -3.35 -20.90
N LEU A 118 7.22 -4.39 -21.70
CA LEU A 118 8.19 -5.46 -21.87
C LEU A 118 9.51 -4.86 -22.41
N CYS A 119 10.61 -5.10 -21.70
CA CYS A 119 11.89 -4.74 -22.26
C CYS A 119 12.17 -5.60 -23.50
N SER A 120 12.92 -5.05 -24.48
CA SER A 120 13.32 -5.73 -25.72
C SER A 120 14.14 -7.01 -25.48
N HIS A 121 14.68 -7.17 -24.27
CA HIS A 121 15.32 -8.37 -23.77
C HIS A 121 14.34 -9.03 -22.82
N THR A 122 13.74 -10.14 -23.20
CA THR A 122 12.73 -10.90 -22.44
C THR A 122 13.24 -11.21 -21.02
N CYS A 123 13.21 -10.20 -20.16
CA CYS A 123 13.71 -10.28 -18.80
C CYS A 123 12.72 -11.08 -17.97
N ARG A 124 13.12 -12.28 -17.53
CA ARG A 124 12.32 -13.17 -16.68
C ARG A 124 11.75 -12.48 -15.45
N PHE A 125 12.47 -11.53 -14.87
CA PHE A 125 12.02 -10.80 -13.69
C PHE A 125 10.95 -9.74 -13.97
N HIS A 126 10.82 -9.16 -15.18
CA HIS A 126 9.73 -8.25 -15.51
C HIS A 126 8.36 -8.92 -15.43
N SER A 127 8.24 -10.12 -16.00
CA SER A 127 6.99 -10.91 -15.92
C SER A 127 6.64 -11.21 -14.47
N LEU A 128 7.63 -11.55 -13.64
CA LEU A 128 7.42 -11.83 -12.23
C LEU A 128 7.02 -10.57 -11.45
N LEU A 129 7.64 -9.43 -11.74
CA LEU A 129 7.27 -8.14 -11.14
C LEU A 129 5.81 -7.77 -11.48
N ILE A 130 5.40 -7.90 -12.74
CA ILE A 130 4.02 -7.65 -13.18
C ILE A 130 3.05 -8.59 -12.46
N GLN A 131 3.36 -9.88 -12.34
CA GLN A 131 2.56 -10.84 -11.59
C GLN A 131 2.43 -10.45 -10.12
N ASN A 132 3.51 -10.00 -9.49
CA ASN A 132 3.51 -9.56 -8.10
C ASN A 132 2.65 -8.29 -7.91
N ILE A 133 2.73 -7.32 -8.84
CA ILE A 133 1.86 -6.13 -8.83
C ILE A 133 0.40 -6.55 -8.95
N LEU A 134 0.07 -7.39 -9.92
CA LEU A 134 -1.30 -7.87 -10.13
C LEU A 134 -1.84 -8.60 -8.90
N LYS A 135 -1.03 -9.48 -8.30
CA LYS A 135 -1.39 -10.18 -7.06
C LYS A 135 -1.60 -9.20 -5.91
N GLY A 136 -0.72 -8.21 -5.75
CA GLY A 136 -0.85 -7.17 -4.71
C GLY A 136 -2.12 -6.33 -4.88
N LEU A 137 -2.42 -5.89 -6.12
CA LEU A 137 -3.64 -5.16 -6.44
C LEU A 137 -4.90 -6.01 -6.19
N ALA A 138 -4.87 -7.29 -6.57
CA ALA A 138 -5.98 -8.21 -6.31
C ALA A 138 -6.20 -8.40 -4.79
N GLN A 139 -5.14 -8.56 -4.00
CA GLN A 139 -5.24 -8.68 -2.54
C GLN A 139 -5.80 -7.40 -1.90
N LYS A 140 -5.34 -6.22 -2.33
CA LYS A 140 -5.87 -4.93 -1.85
C LYS A 140 -7.36 -4.78 -2.22
N ASN A 141 -7.75 -5.19 -3.43
CA ASN A 141 -9.16 -5.17 -3.86
C ASN A 141 -10.03 -6.10 -2.99
N LEU A 142 -9.58 -7.33 -2.71
CA LEU A 142 -10.30 -8.26 -1.84
C LEU A 142 -10.46 -7.69 -0.42
N ALA A 143 -9.40 -7.12 0.15
CA ALA A 143 -9.46 -6.48 1.48
C ALA A 143 -10.41 -5.28 1.48
N PHE A 144 -10.40 -4.46 0.42
CA PHE A 144 -11.32 -3.35 0.26
C PHE A 144 -12.78 -3.81 0.13
N THR A 145 -13.05 -4.82 -0.69
CA THR A 145 -14.38 -5.42 -0.85
C THR A 145 -14.90 -5.94 0.49
N GLN A 146 -14.03 -6.57 1.27
CA GLN A 146 -14.40 -7.06 2.61
C GLN A 146 -14.72 -5.91 3.58
N LYS A 147 -13.92 -4.84 3.56
CA LYS A 147 -14.20 -3.62 4.35
C LYS A 147 -15.55 -3.00 3.97
N VAL A 148 -15.84 -2.87 2.68
CA VAL A 148 -17.14 -2.37 2.20
C VAL A 148 -18.28 -3.23 2.72
N ARG A 149 -18.13 -4.56 2.70
CA ARG A 149 -19.15 -5.49 3.25
C ARG A 149 -19.43 -5.26 4.73
N TYR A 150 -18.40 -4.98 5.55
CA TYR A 150 -18.61 -4.63 6.95
C TYR A 150 -19.32 -3.27 7.09
N MET A 151 -18.84 -2.27 6.37
CA MET A 151 -19.38 -0.90 6.46
C MET A 151 -20.82 -0.81 5.95
N SER A 152 -21.24 -1.67 5.02
CA SER A 152 -22.62 -1.71 4.48
C SER A 152 -23.65 -2.30 5.44
N GLN A 153 -23.24 -2.88 6.56
CA GLN A 153 -24.19 -3.32 7.59
C GLN A 153 -24.89 -2.12 8.24
N LYS A 154 -26.15 -2.29 8.61
CA LYS A 154 -27.01 -1.18 9.05
C LYS A 154 -26.64 -0.65 10.44
N THR A 155 -26.26 -1.52 11.36
CA THR A 155 -25.98 -1.17 12.75
C THR A 155 -24.54 -1.44 13.14
N THR A 156 -24.03 -0.70 14.14
CA THR A 156 -22.70 -0.94 14.73
C THR A 156 -22.52 -2.39 15.17
N LYS A 157 -23.56 -2.97 15.78
CA LYS A 157 -23.56 -4.38 16.22
C LYS A 157 -23.35 -5.34 15.05
N GLU A 158 -24.08 -5.15 13.95
CA GLU A 158 -23.96 -5.99 12.75
C GLU A 158 -22.59 -5.85 12.08
N LYS A 159 -22.06 -4.62 12.00
CA LYS A 159 -20.71 -4.35 11.48
C LYS A 159 -19.66 -5.11 12.29
N LEU A 160 -19.72 -4.98 13.62
CA LEU A 160 -18.79 -5.65 14.52
C LEU A 160 -18.92 -7.17 14.44
N LEU A 161 -20.13 -7.71 14.45
CA LEU A 161 -20.36 -9.15 14.33
C LEU A 161 -19.83 -9.70 13.01
N ALA A 162 -20.07 -9.03 11.88
CA ALA A 162 -19.55 -9.46 10.58
C ALA A 162 -18.02 -9.52 10.57
N TYR A 163 -17.34 -8.53 11.16
CA TYR A 163 -15.90 -8.53 11.33
C TYR A 163 -15.41 -9.68 12.22
N LEU A 164 -16.03 -9.86 13.40
CA LEU A 164 -15.63 -10.91 14.36
C LEU A 164 -15.85 -12.33 13.80
N PHE A 165 -16.92 -12.57 13.07
CA PHE A 165 -17.15 -13.85 12.39
C PHE A 165 -16.05 -14.16 11.35
N ASP A 166 -15.65 -13.16 10.59
CA ASP A 166 -14.57 -13.34 9.62
C ASP A 166 -13.22 -13.59 10.31
N GLN A 167 -12.93 -12.89 11.42
CA GLN A 167 -11.73 -13.14 12.21
C GLN A 167 -11.71 -14.56 12.79
N ALA A 168 -12.81 -15.01 13.37
CA ALA A 168 -12.95 -16.38 13.88
C ALA A 168 -12.70 -17.42 12.76
N LYS A 169 -13.29 -17.19 11.58
CA LYS A 169 -13.13 -18.06 10.42
C LYS A 169 -11.68 -18.10 9.92
N GLN A 170 -11.01 -16.93 9.85
CA GLN A 170 -9.62 -16.83 9.38
C GLN A 170 -8.63 -17.49 10.34
N GLN A 171 -8.87 -17.36 11.66
CA GLN A 171 -8.02 -17.94 12.68
C GLN A 171 -8.42 -19.38 13.07
N GLY A 172 -9.53 -19.90 12.52
CA GLY A 172 -10.00 -21.26 12.75
C GLY A 172 -10.46 -21.53 14.19
N SER A 173 -10.74 -20.49 14.97
CA SER A 173 -11.10 -20.59 16.39
C SER A 173 -12.18 -19.60 16.77
N ALA A 174 -13.01 -19.96 17.73
CA ALA A 174 -13.96 -19.05 18.37
C ALA A 174 -13.26 -18.09 19.37
N GLU A 175 -12.07 -18.47 19.84
CA GLU A 175 -11.21 -17.64 20.67
C GLU A 175 -10.06 -17.13 19.79
N PHE A 176 -9.97 -15.82 19.61
CA PHE A 176 -8.98 -15.18 18.74
C PHE A 176 -8.59 -13.80 19.27
N VAL A 177 -7.41 -13.33 18.84
CA VAL A 177 -6.92 -11.99 19.16
C VAL A 177 -7.25 -11.05 18.01
N ILE A 178 -7.86 -9.91 18.33
CA ILE A 178 -8.06 -8.82 17.37
C ILE A 178 -6.71 -8.09 17.21
N PRO A 179 -6.16 -7.98 15.97
CA PRO A 179 -4.79 -7.49 15.74
C PRO A 179 -4.65 -5.96 15.82
N CYS A 180 -5.62 -5.26 16.41
CA CYS A 180 -5.63 -3.81 16.50
C CYS A 180 -6.33 -3.32 17.77
N GLU A 181 -6.03 -2.08 18.15
CA GLU A 181 -6.71 -1.40 19.26
C GLU A 181 -8.16 -1.06 18.91
N ARG A 182 -8.99 -0.85 19.96
CA ARG A 182 -10.42 -0.54 19.78
C ARG A 182 -10.69 0.70 18.94
N GLN A 183 -9.86 1.74 19.05
CA GLN A 183 -10.03 2.93 18.24
C GLN A 183 -9.77 2.63 16.76
N ALA A 184 -8.69 1.93 16.45
CA ALA A 184 -8.37 1.54 15.07
C ALA A 184 -9.46 0.63 14.47
N LEU A 185 -10.06 -0.26 15.26
CA LEU A 185 -11.20 -1.07 14.82
C LEU A 185 -12.46 -0.22 14.56
N ALA A 186 -12.73 0.76 15.41
CA ALA A 186 -13.86 1.67 15.24
C ALA A 186 -13.70 2.47 13.92
N ASP A 187 -12.51 3.02 13.70
CA ASP A 187 -12.18 3.76 12.47
C ASP A 187 -12.27 2.85 11.23
N TYR A 188 -11.78 1.61 11.36
CA TYR A 188 -11.85 0.62 10.27
C TYR A 188 -13.29 0.27 9.87
N LEU A 189 -14.19 0.15 10.85
CA LEU A 189 -15.62 -0.18 10.64
C LEU A 189 -16.49 1.06 10.36
N GLY A 190 -15.94 2.27 10.47
CA GLY A 190 -16.67 3.52 10.32
C GLY A 190 -17.78 3.65 11.37
N VAL A 191 -17.42 3.49 12.65
CA VAL A 191 -18.34 3.61 13.80
C VAL A 191 -17.70 4.39 14.94
N GLU A 192 -18.52 4.95 15.80
CA GLU A 192 -18.05 5.59 17.04
C GLU A 192 -17.51 4.53 18.01
N ARG A 193 -16.33 4.79 18.61
CA ARG A 193 -15.71 3.88 19.58
C ARG A 193 -16.63 3.56 20.76
N THR A 194 -17.36 4.57 21.24
CA THR A 194 -18.33 4.45 22.34
C THR A 194 -19.49 3.53 22.00
N ALA A 195 -19.88 3.43 20.73
CA ALA A 195 -20.96 2.56 20.26
C ALA A 195 -20.55 1.08 20.16
N MET A 196 -19.29 0.75 20.38
CA MET A 196 -18.78 -0.63 20.41
C MET A 196 -18.63 -1.18 21.84
N SER A 197 -19.08 -0.44 22.86
CA SER A 197 -19.00 -0.83 24.29
C SER A 197 -20.17 -1.68 24.71
#